data_d1618e831676eef86463ab0c834ecd49
#
_entry.id   d1618e831676eef86463ab0c834ecd49
#
_cell.length_a   1.000
_cell.length_b   1.000
_cell.length_c   1.000
_cell.angle_alpha   90.00
_cell.angle_beta   90.00
_cell.angle_gamma   90.00
#
_symmetry.space_group_name_H-M   'P 1'
#
loop_
_entity.id
_entity.type
_entity.pdbx_description
1 polymer ?
#
loop_
_entity_poly.entity_id
_entity_poly.type
_entity_poly.pdbx_seq_one_letter_code
_entity_poly.pdbx_strand_id
1 'polypeptide(L)'
;MGWFNEQIQDRIKKDQQMLSDSFADLAYNITGDKTYAYFSSSSGSSINAIRDLMNYFHLRLSDIPSKITDINEQLEYLLRPNGIMRRTVRLSSGWSSCAAGAMIGKLKDRDEYVAILPHGIQSYAYYDTKLKRQVRITAEAEKNFESTAISFYKPFPLRKMISRDLFRFILSTLDAADVITLSVLTLVVTLFGLLIPRLNDIFLNQVVRLGSVSLLLTITVFFICATVSQKLFTDLRGTILAKMTSKMTVSCEAAAMMRIFSLPASFFKNYSSGDLAKRVEYMETLCNVLVNSLVSVGLTSVFSIAYLSQISAYTPTLVLPAALVLAAIIAVSVISMLLQIKATDERLEAEARENGTAYSLMSGIQKVRLAGAEKRAFSKWAESYAREARYEYNPSFAIKITPVITNAISLVGVIVFYLIAIRDSISAS
;
A
#
# COMPACT_ATOMS: atom_id res chain seq x y z
N MET A 1 -41.40 -21.11 -35.29
CA MET A 1 -41.24 -22.16 -34.25
C MET A 1 -39.80 -22.21 -33.61
N GLY A 2 -38.79 -21.58 -34.20
CA GLY A 2 -37.42 -21.60 -33.68
C GLY A 2 -37.20 -20.81 -32.36
N TRP A 3 -37.81 -19.63 -32.24
CA TRP A 3 -37.59 -18.73 -31.10
C TRP A 3 -38.10 -19.29 -29.74
N PHE A 4 -39.21 -20.04 -29.79
CA PHE A 4 -39.78 -20.66 -28.57
C PHE A 4 -38.91 -21.84 -28.05
N ASN A 5 -38.32 -22.61 -28.97
CA ASN A 5 -37.41 -23.68 -28.63
C ASN A 5 -36.05 -23.18 -28.08
N GLU A 6 -35.54 -22.04 -28.57
CA GLU A 6 -34.36 -21.38 -28.05
C GLU A 6 -34.59 -20.87 -26.61
N GLN A 7 -35.76 -20.29 -26.33
CA GLN A 7 -36.11 -19.85 -24.99
C GLN A 7 -36.25 -21.01 -23.99
N ILE A 8 -36.79 -22.15 -24.44
CA ILE A 8 -36.88 -23.37 -23.59
C ILE A 8 -35.50 -23.94 -23.33
N GLN A 9 -34.62 -23.99 -24.31
CA GLN A 9 -33.24 -24.47 -24.15
C GLN A 9 -32.42 -23.55 -23.22
N ASP A 10 -32.56 -22.24 -23.35
CA ASP A 10 -31.92 -21.27 -22.46
C ASP A 10 -32.44 -21.38 -21.02
N ARG A 11 -33.73 -21.67 -20.84
CA ARG A 11 -34.33 -21.89 -19.52
C ARG A 11 -33.81 -23.18 -18.88
N ILE A 12 -33.75 -24.29 -19.60
CA ILE A 12 -33.22 -25.55 -19.11
C ILE A 12 -31.75 -25.43 -18.75
N LYS A 13 -30.93 -24.73 -19.54
CA LYS A 13 -29.53 -24.45 -19.21
C LYS A 13 -29.40 -23.60 -17.93
N LYS A 14 -30.26 -22.60 -17.78
CA LYS A 14 -30.30 -21.72 -16.63
C LYS A 14 -30.69 -22.44 -15.35
N ASP A 15 -31.69 -23.32 -15.43
CA ASP A 15 -32.13 -24.15 -14.31
C ASP A 15 -31.06 -25.17 -13.90
N GLN A 16 -30.34 -25.76 -14.86
CA GLN A 16 -29.21 -26.66 -14.57
C GLN A 16 -28.03 -25.92 -13.94
N GLN A 17 -27.74 -24.68 -14.36
CA GLN A 17 -26.71 -23.84 -13.72
C GLN A 17 -27.09 -23.43 -12.29
N MET A 18 -28.34 -23.00 -12.08
CA MET A 18 -28.84 -22.68 -10.74
C MET A 18 -28.76 -23.89 -9.79
N LEU A 19 -29.06 -25.07 -10.30
CA LEU A 19 -29.01 -26.31 -9.53
C LEU A 19 -27.56 -26.63 -9.15
N SER A 20 -26.61 -26.51 -10.09
CA SER A 20 -25.19 -26.76 -9.83
C SER A 20 -24.57 -25.74 -8.86
N ASP A 21 -24.95 -24.47 -8.96
CA ASP A 21 -24.48 -23.42 -8.07
C ASP A 21 -25.06 -23.60 -6.64
N SER A 22 -26.32 -24.01 -6.53
CA SER A 22 -26.94 -24.35 -5.25
C SER A 22 -26.29 -25.57 -4.57
N PHE A 23 -25.91 -26.59 -5.36
CA PHE A 23 -25.15 -27.72 -4.83
C PHE A 23 -23.71 -27.34 -4.42
N ALA A 24 -23.05 -26.43 -5.15
CA ALA A 24 -21.73 -25.93 -4.79
C ALA A 24 -21.77 -25.11 -3.51
N ASP A 25 -22.79 -24.27 -3.31
CA ASP A 25 -23.00 -23.50 -2.08
C ASP A 25 -23.35 -24.40 -0.88
N LEU A 26 -24.12 -25.45 -1.10
CA LEU A 26 -24.40 -26.48 -0.06
C LEU A 26 -23.13 -27.24 0.32
N ALA A 27 -22.32 -27.66 -0.64
CA ALA A 27 -21.06 -28.34 -0.38
C ALA A 27 -20.08 -27.43 0.37
N TYR A 28 -20.02 -26.15 0.03
CA TYR A 28 -19.23 -25.14 0.74
C TYR A 28 -19.67 -24.97 2.20
N ASN A 29 -20.97 -24.91 2.45
CA ASN A 29 -21.51 -24.75 3.81
C ASN A 29 -21.33 -26.00 4.68
N ILE A 30 -21.19 -27.19 4.08
CA ILE A 30 -21.03 -28.47 4.80
C ILE A 30 -19.54 -28.78 5.06
N THR A 31 -18.66 -28.52 4.10
CA THR A 31 -17.24 -28.94 4.20
C THR A 31 -16.31 -27.87 4.72
N GLY A 32 -16.73 -26.60 4.75
CA GLY A 32 -15.88 -25.46 5.16
C GLY A 32 -14.65 -25.26 4.27
N ASP A 33 -14.48 -26.10 3.27
CA ASP A 33 -13.32 -26.08 2.38
C ASP A 33 -13.62 -25.21 1.16
N LYS A 34 -12.76 -24.22 0.91
CA LYS A 34 -12.82 -23.37 -0.31
C LYS A 34 -12.41 -24.16 -1.56
N THR A 35 -12.61 -25.44 -1.58
CA THR A 35 -12.42 -26.27 -2.76
C THR A 35 -13.57 -25.95 -3.70
N TYR A 36 -13.31 -25.07 -4.66
CA TYR A 36 -14.24 -24.75 -5.74
C TYR A 36 -14.61 -26.04 -6.45
N ALA A 37 -15.77 -26.61 -6.14
CA ALA A 37 -16.33 -27.70 -6.91
C ALA A 37 -16.77 -27.17 -8.27
N TYR A 38 -15.83 -27.16 -9.22
CA TYR A 38 -16.12 -26.87 -10.61
C TYR A 38 -16.94 -28.00 -11.20
N PHE A 39 -18.24 -27.87 -11.20
CA PHE A 39 -19.06 -28.66 -12.09
C PHE A 39 -18.87 -28.09 -13.52
N SER A 40 -18.02 -28.76 -14.29
CA SER A 40 -17.75 -28.44 -15.67
C SER A 40 -18.99 -28.66 -16.52
N SER A 41 -19.77 -27.62 -16.76
CA SER A 41 -20.55 -27.55 -17.97
C SER A 41 -19.68 -26.95 -19.05
N SER A 42 -19.61 -27.59 -20.19
CA SER A 42 -18.71 -27.43 -21.33
C SER A 42 -18.83 -26.14 -22.13
N SER A 43 -19.17 -25.03 -21.51
CA SER A 43 -19.23 -23.73 -22.19
C SER A 43 -18.32 -22.72 -21.49
N GLY A 44 -17.05 -22.80 -21.83
CA GLY A 44 -16.16 -21.65 -21.80
C GLY A 44 -15.25 -21.51 -20.58
N SER A 45 -14.00 -21.85 -20.78
CA SER A 45 -12.88 -21.49 -19.89
C SER A 45 -12.85 -19.99 -19.57
N SER A 46 -13.37 -19.13 -20.46
CA SER A 46 -13.47 -17.69 -20.26
C SER A 46 -14.37 -17.30 -19.09
N ILE A 47 -15.53 -17.95 -18.93
CA ILE A 47 -16.48 -17.66 -17.84
C ILE A 47 -15.87 -18.03 -16.48
N ASN A 48 -15.15 -19.16 -16.41
CA ASN A 48 -14.48 -19.56 -15.18
C ASN A 48 -13.37 -18.58 -14.78
N ALA A 49 -12.56 -18.13 -15.74
CA ALA A 49 -11.55 -17.13 -15.51
C ALA A 49 -12.14 -15.79 -15.02
N ILE A 50 -13.27 -15.38 -15.62
CA ILE A 50 -13.99 -14.17 -15.20
C ILE A 50 -14.57 -14.35 -13.79
N ARG A 51 -15.13 -15.51 -13.48
CA ARG A 51 -15.66 -15.82 -12.13
C ARG A 51 -14.57 -15.75 -11.07
N ASP A 52 -13.40 -16.32 -11.30
CA ASP A 52 -12.26 -16.27 -10.41
C ASP A 52 -11.78 -14.82 -10.18
N LEU A 53 -11.76 -14.02 -11.24
CA LEU A 53 -11.44 -12.60 -11.17
C LEU A 53 -12.45 -11.82 -10.31
N MET A 54 -13.75 -12.06 -10.52
CA MET A 54 -14.83 -11.38 -9.78
C MET A 54 -14.80 -11.78 -8.30
N ASN A 55 -14.55 -13.06 -8.00
CA ASN A 55 -14.37 -13.55 -6.64
C ASN A 55 -13.15 -12.90 -5.96
N TYR A 56 -12.04 -12.73 -6.68
CA TYR A 56 -10.86 -12.03 -6.16
C TYR A 56 -11.17 -10.57 -5.79
N PHE A 57 -12.00 -9.89 -6.57
CA PHE A 57 -12.44 -8.53 -6.26
C PHE A 57 -13.60 -8.45 -5.27
N HIS A 58 -14.13 -9.58 -4.79
CA HIS A 58 -15.31 -9.68 -3.93
C HIS A 58 -16.56 -9.03 -4.55
N LEU A 59 -16.76 -9.23 -5.84
CA LEU A 59 -17.88 -8.71 -6.60
C LEU A 59 -18.82 -9.83 -7.00
N ARG A 60 -20.12 -9.50 -7.08
CA ARG A 60 -21.13 -10.47 -7.54
C ARG A 60 -21.08 -10.62 -9.04
N LEU A 61 -21.07 -11.85 -9.51
CA LEU A 61 -21.20 -12.17 -10.92
C LEU A 61 -22.68 -11.99 -11.33
N SER A 62 -22.94 -11.19 -12.36
CA SER A 62 -24.26 -11.12 -13.00
C SER A 62 -24.34 -12.21 -14.06
N ASP A 63 -25.55 -12.73 -14.32
CA ASP A 63 -25.76 -13.72 -15.37
C ASP A 63 -25.38 -13.17 -16.74
N ILE A 64 -24.57 -13.91 -17.48
CA ILE A 64 -24.16 -13.56 -18.84
C ILE A 64 -25.19 -14.14 -19.82
N PRO A 65 -25.77 -13.36 -20.75
CA PRO A 65 -26.62 -13.88 -21.79
C PRO A 65 -25.87 -14.91 -22.65
N SER A 66 -26.51 -16.04 -22.94
CA SER A 66 -25.91 -17.16 -23.69
C SER A 66 -25.48 -16.79 -25.13
N LYS A 67 -25.94 -15.65 -25.64
CA LYS A 67 -25.57 -15.11 -26.95
C LYS A 67 -24.18 -14.52 -27.04
N ILE A 68 -23.58 -14.14 -25.88
CA ILE A 68 -22.27 -13.49 -25.80
C ILE A 68 -21.19 -14.57 -25.69
N THR A 69 -20.51 -14.89 -26.75
CA THR A 69 -19.45 -15.93 -26.80
C THR A 69 -18.05 -15.35 -26.75
N ASP A 70 -17.85 -14.11 -27.22
CA ASP A 70 -16.54 -13.46 -27.19
C ASP A 70 -16.20 -12.99 -25.80
N ILE A 71 -14.96 -13.28 -25.36
CA ILE A 71 -14.46 -12.88 -24.03
C ILE A 71 -14.48 -11.36 -23.83
N ASN A 72 -14.22 -10.60 -24.89
CA ASN A 72 -14.23 -9.14 -24.81
C ASN A 72 -15.62 -8.58 -24.52
N GLU A 73 -16.63 -9.16 -25.17
CA GLU A 73 -18.03 -8.77 -24.95
C GLU A 73 -18.52 -9.23 -23.57
N GLN A 74 -18.14 -10.44 -23.12
CA GLN A 74 -18.44 -10.94 -21.79
C GLN A 74 -17.84 -10.04 -20.71
N LEU A 75 -16.58 -9.65 -20.88
CA LEU A 75 -15.91 -8.73 -19.97
C LEU A 75 -16.57 -7.34 -19.97
N GLU A 76 -16.91 -6.80 -21.15
CA GLU A 76 -17.60 -5.51 -21.24
C GLU A 76 -18.94 -5.52 -20.50
N TYR A 77 -19.73 -6.57 -20.72
CA TYR A 77 -21.03 -6.74 -20.09
C TYR A 77 -20.95 -6.83 -18.55
N LEU A 78 -19.98 -7.55 -18.02
CA LEU A 78 -19.83 -7.78 -16.58
C LEU A 78 -19.09 -6.67 -15.85
N LEU A 79 -18.08 -6.08 -16.49
CA LEU A 79 -17.20 -5.10 -15.82
C LEU A 79 -17.79 -3.69 -15.81
N ARG A 80 -18.50 -3.31 -16.86
CA ARG A 80 -19.06 -1.97 -17.02
C ARG A 80 -20.01 -1.56 -15.88
N PRO A 81 -20.97 -2.40 -15.43
CA PRO A 81 -21.84 -2.07 -14.30
C PRO A 81 -21.10 -1.94 -12.99
N ASN A 82 -19.98 -2.65 -12.83
CA ASN A 82 -19.14 -2.65 -11.65
C ASN A 82 -18.05 -1.55 -11.67
N GLY A 83 -17.96 -0.77 -12.75
CA GLY A 83 -16.96 0.28 -12.90
C GLY A 83 -15.52 -0.22 -13.00
N ILE A 84 -15.30 -1.51 -13.36
CA ILE A 84 -13.97 -2.09 -13.53
C ILE A 84 -13.48 -1.76 -14.93
N MET A 85 -12.28 -1.17 -14.99
CA MET A 85 -11.58 -0.95 -16.25
C MET A 85 -10.51 -1.99 -16.48
N ARG A 86 -10.19 -2.22 -17.75
CA ARG A 86 -9.20 -3.19 -18.22
C ARG A 86 -8.22 -2.54 -19.17
N ARG A 87 -7.02 -3.09 -19.23
CA ARG A 87 -6.07 -2.77 -20.29
C ARG A 87 -5.34 -4.03 -20.76
N THR A 88 -4.98 -4.08 -22.01
CA THR A 88 -4.10 -5.12 -22.54
C THR A 88 -2.66 -4.81 -22.13
N VAL A 89 -1.97 -5.82 -21.64
CA VAL A 89 -0.55 -5.75 -21.22
C VAL A 89 0.26 -6.78 -22.00
N ARG A 90 1.52 -6.46 -22.30
CA ARG A 90 2.48 -7.42 -22.82
C ARG A 90 3.21 -8.10 -21.67
N LEU A 91 3.25 -9.42 -21.69
CA LEU A 91 3.98 -10.24 -20.74
C LEU A 91 5.42 -10.36 -21.24
N SER A 92 6.35 -9.64 -20.61
CA SER A 92 7.79 -9.73 -20.86
C SER A 92 8.39 -10.85 -20.01
N SER A 93 9.58 -11.34 -20.35
CA SER A 93 10.28 -12.35 -19.54
C SER A 93 10.44 -11.88 -18.09
N GLY A 94 10.14 -12.76 -17.12
CA GLY A 94 10.20 -12.45 -15.69
C GLY A 94 8.96 -11.74 -15.12
N TRP A 95 7.87 -11.64 -15.89
CA TRP A 95 6.64 -10.98 -15.44
C TRP A 95 6.00 -11.62 -14.20
N SER A 96 6.20 -12.91 -13.99
CA SER A 96 5.61 -13.63 -12.85
C SER A 96 6.17 -13.17 -11.51
N SER A 97 7.37 -12.56 -11.50
CA SER A 97 8.00 -12.00 -10.30
C SER A 97 7.53 -10.58 -9.96
N CYS A 98 6.74 -9.95 -10.84
CA CYS A 98 6.26 -8.57 -10.69
C CYS A 98 4.75 -8.54 -10.45
N ALA A 99 4.25 -9.26 -9.45
CA ALA A 99 2.82 -9.38 -9.16
C ALA A 99 2.21 -8.02 -8.75
N ALA A 100 1.66 -7.29 -9.72
CA ALA A 100 1.10 -5.94 -9.52
C ALA A 100 -0.44 -5.86 -9.58
N GLY A 101 -1.14 -6.93 -9.97
CA GLY A 101 -2.61 -6.92 -10.08
C GLY A 101 -3.15 -8.19 -10.71
N ALA A 102 -4.46 -8.37 -10.67
CA ALA A 102 -5.12 -9.51 -11.30
C ALA A 102 -5.16 -9.36 -12.82
N MET A 103 -4.95 -10.45 -13.54
CA MET A 103 -4.94 -10.50 -14.99
C MET A 103 -5.73 -11.71 -15.49
N ILE A 104 -6.19 -11.66 -16.73
CA ILE A 104 -6.63 -12.83 -17.50
C ILE A 104 -5.62 -13.05 -18.61
N GLY A 105 -5.01 -14.21 -18.63
CA GLY A 105 -4.08 -14.66 -19.67
C GLY A 105 -4.61 -15.87 -20.39
N LYS A 106 -4.07 -16.14 -21.59
CA LYS A 106 -4.39 -17.29 -22.40
C LYS A 106 -3.24 -18.29 -22.41
N LEU A 107 -3.55 -19.56 -22.16
CA LEU A 107 -2.59 -20.66 -22.24
C LEU A 107 -2.40 -21.07 -23.70
N LYS A 108 -1.14 -21.14 -24.17
CA LYS A 108 -0.83 -21.55 -25.55
C LYS A 108 -1.22 -22.99 -25.85
N ASP A 109 -1.01 -23.89 -24.89
CA ASP A 109 -1.18 -25.33 -25.09
C ASP A 109 -2.64 -25.76 -25.19
N ARG A 110 -3.59 -24.94 -24.70
CA ARG A 110 -5.00 -25.35 -24.53
C ARG A 110 -6.00 -24.36 -25.10
N ASP A 111 -5.55 -23.24 -25.62
CA ASP A 111 -6.41 -22.13 -26.06
C ASP A 111 -7.44 -21.69 -24.98
N GLU A 112 -7.06 -21.83 -23.72
CA GLU A 112 -7.91 -21.65 -22.54
C GLU A 112 -7.54 -20.34 -21.83
N TYR A 113 -8.55 -19.54 -21.47
CA TYR A 113 -8.36 -18.35 -20.64
C TYR A 113 -8.35 -18.73 -19.17
N VAL A 114 -7.37 -18.20 -18.43
CA VAL A 114 -7.22 -18.42 -16.98
C VAL A 114 -7.02 -17.11 -16.24
N ALA A 115 -7.59 -17.02 -15.05
CA ALA A 115 -7.34 -15.91 -14.16
C ALA A 115 -5.96 -16.06 -13.50
N ILE A 116 -5.11 -15.09 -13.71
CA ILE A 116 -3.77 -14.99 -13.13
C ILE A 116 -3.88 -14.05 -11.94
N LEU A 117 -3.88 -14.62 -10.74
CA LEU A 117 -4.09 -13.88 -9.50
C LEU A 117 -2.78 -13.74 -8.71
N PRO A 118 -2.52 -12.59 -8.08
CA PRO A 118 -1.38 -12.43 -7.19
C PRO A 118 -1.43 -13.45 -6.05
N HIS A 119 -0.31 -14.10 -5.77
CA HIS A 119 -0.16 -15.08 -4.72
C HIS A 119 1.13 -14.85 -3.95
N GLY A 120 1.03 -14.35 -2.71
CA GLY A 120 2.20 -13.96 -1.91
C GLY A 120 2.92 -12.72 -2.45
N ILE A 121 4.19 -12.54 -2.05
CA ILE A 121 4.92 -11.29 -2.20
C ILE A 121 5.34 -11.00 -3.65
N GLN A 122 5.67 -12.03 -4.44
CA GLN A 122 6.29 -11.88 -5.77
C GLN A 122 5.91 -12.99 -6.73
N SER A 123 4.70 -13.52 -6.66
CA SER A 123 4.31 -14.62 -7.54
C SER A 123 2.86 -14.50 -7.94
N TYR A 124 2.57 -15.12 -9.04
CA TYR A 124 1.21 -15.34 -9.51
C TYR A 124 0.83 -16.81 -9.37
N ALA A 125 -0.44 -17.06 -9.21
CA ALA A 125 -1.02 -18.39 -9.32
C ALA A 125 -2.24 -18.34 -10.24
N TYR A 126 -2.54 -19.45 -10.89
CA TYR A 126 -3.76 -19.65 -11.64
C TYR A 126 -4.38 -20.99 -11.25
N TYR A 127 -5.68 -21.12 -11.45
CA TYR A 127 -6.36 -22.37 -11.23
C TYR A 127 -6.26 -23.24 -12.49
N ASP A 128 -5.61 -24.42 -12.38
CA ASP A 128 -5.53 -25.37 -13.49
C ASP A 128 -6.74 -26.30 -13.46
N THR A 129 -7.58 -26.20 -14.47
CA THR A 129 -8.82 -27.00 -14.60
C THR A 129 -8.56 -28.49 -14.71
N LYS A 130 -7.41 -28.94 -15.24
CA LYS A 130 -7.04 -30.35 -15.33
C LYS A 130 -6.53 -30.90 -14.01
N LEU A 131 -5.67 -30.14 -13.33
CA LEU A 131 -5.09 -30.53 -12.04
C LEU A 131 -6.06 -30.27 -10.88
N LYS A 132 -7.15 -29.53 -11.10
CA LYS A 132 -8.14 -29.12 -10.09
C LYS A 132 -7.50 -28.48 -8.84
N ARG A 133 -6.42 -27.72 -9.03
CA ARG A 133 -5.70 -27.04 -7.95
C ARG A 133 -5.11 -25.72 -8.44
N GLN A 134 -4.81 -24.86 -7.49
CA GLN A 134 -4.03 -23.67 -7.78
C GLN A 134 -2.58 -24.04 -8.07
N VAL A 135 -2.05 -23.53 -9.16
CA VAL A 135 -0.67 -23.75 -9.61
C VAL A 135 0.05 -22.40 -9.57
N ARG A 136 1.16 -22.37 -8.86
CA ARG A 136 2.04 -21.20 -8.83
C ARG A 136 2.79 -21.07 -10.15
N ILE A 137 2.84 -19.87 -10.72
CA ILE A 137 3.53 -19.60 -11.96
C ILE A 137 5.02 -19.46 -11.68
N THR A 138 5.80 -20.40 -12.20
CA THR A 138 7.25 -20.37 -12.18
C THR A 138 7.80 -19.78 -13.48
N ALA A 139 9.10 -19.44 -13.54
CA ALA A 139 9.75 -18.92 -14.74
C ALA A 139 9.64 -19.88 -15.96
N GLU A 140 9.49 -21.17 -15.72
CA GLU A 140 9.23 -22.17 -16.78
C GLU A 140 7.78 -22.13 -17.26
N ALA A 141 6.84 -22.00 -16.31
CA ALA A 141 5.40 -21.90 -16.60
C ALA A 141 5.02 -20.61 -17.33
N GLU A 142 5.82 -19.54 -17.19
CA GLU A 142 5.62 -18.28 -17.95
C GLU A 142 5.56 -18.50 -19.46
N LYS A 143 6.38 -19.42 -19.99
CA LYS A 143 6.47 -19.70 -21.44
C LYS A 143 5.19 -20.29 -22.02
N ASN A 144 4.35 -20.88 -21.18
CA ASN A 144 3.09 -21.49 -21.58
C ASN A 144 1.96 -20.46 -21.78
N PHE A 145 2.19 -19.21 -21.41
CA PHE A 145 1.24 -18.13 -21.62
C PHE A 145 1.49 -17.39 -22.94
N GLU A 146 0.43 -16.86 -23.55
CA GLU A 146 0.57 -15.93 -24.65
C GLU A 146 1.31 -14.65 -24.19
N SER A 147 1.88 -13.94 -25.17
CA SER A 147 2.61 -12.69 -24.90
C SER A 147 1.72 -11.53 -24.48
N THR A 148 0.41 -11.70 -24.49
CA THR A 148 -0.58 -10.68 -24.13
C THR A 148 -1.53 -11.19 -23.05
N ALA A 149 -1.85 -10.32 -22.10
CA ALA A 149 -2.85 -10.57 -21.07
C ALA A 149 -3.72 -9.32 -20.87
N ILE A 150 -4.86 -9.48 -20.22
CA ILE A 150 -5.75 -8.38 -19.85
C ILE A 150 -5.61 -8.14 -18.36
N SER A 151 -5.13 -6.96 -17.97
CA SER A 151 -4.98 -6.55 -16.57
C SER A 151 -6.19 -5.77 -16.10
N PHE A 152 -6.58 -5.98 -14.84
CA PHE A 152 -7.75 -5.39 -14.20
C PHE A 152 -7.37 -4.64 -12.94
N TYR A 153 -8.13 -3.60 -12.66
CA TYR A 153 -7.94 -2.77 -11.47
C TYR A 153 -9.21 -2.78 -10.62
N LYS A 154 -9.03 -2.91 -9.30
CA LYS A 154 -10.15 -2.86 -8.35
C LYS A 154 -10.73 -1.45 -8.32
N PRO A 155 -12.04 -1.26 -8.55
CA PRO A 155 -12.66 0.06 -8.52
C PRO A 155 -12.93 0.52 -7.09
N PHE A 156 -13.06 1.82 -6.89
CA PHE A 156 -13.67 2.35 -5.68
C PHE A 156 -15.19 2.05 -5.66
N PRO A 157 -15.80 1.92 -4.46
CA PRO A 157 -17.24 1.78 -4.34
C PRO A 157 -17.98 2.93 -5.05
N LEU A 158 -19.03 2.62 -5.80
CA LEU A 158 -19.80 3.62 -6.58
C LEU A 158 -20.68 4.56 -5.73
N ARG A 159 -20.56 4.49 -4.40
CA ARG A 159 -21.24 5.38 -3.45
C ARG A 159 -20.32 6.55 -3.04
N LYS A 160 -20.88 7.54 -2.33
CA LYS A 160 -20.09 8.58 -1.69
C LYS A 160 -19.13 7.96 -0.68
N MET A 161 -17.83 8.15 -0.88
CA MET A 161 -16.79 7.59 -0.02
C MET A 161 -16.55 8.48 1.20
N ILE A 162 -16.32 7.83 2.33
CA ILE A 162 -15.82 8.43 3.56
C ILE A 162 -14.35 8.06 3.71
N SER A 163 -13.55 8.86 4.44
CA SER A 163 -12.12 8.60 4.68
C SER A 163 -11.85 7.16 5.16
N ARG A 164 -12.76 6.60 5.96
CA ARG A 164 -12.66 5.21 6.43
C ARG A 164 -12.78 4.17 5.31
N ASP A 165 -13.59 4.44 4.28
CA ASP A 165 -13.74 3.54 3.13
C ASP A 165 -12.45 3.52 2.29
N LEU A 166 -11.84 4.70 2.10
CA LEU A 166 -10.54 4.84 1.43
C LEU A 166 -9.45 4.08 2.20
N PHE A 167 -9.38 4.29 3.51
CA PHE A 167 -8.43 3.58 4.37
C PHE A 167 -8.60 2.06 4.30
N ARG A 168 -9.83 1.56 4.37
CA ARG A 168 -10.13 0.14 4.23
C ARG A 168 -9.76 -0.39 2.84
N PHE A 169 -10.01 0.39 1.79
CA PHE A 169 -9.63 0.03 0.42
C PHE A 169 -8.11 -0.14 0.33
N ILE A 170 -7.35 0.84 0.81
CA ILE A 170 -5.88 0.81 0.79
C ILE A 170 -5.35 -0.41 1.57
N LEU A 171 -5.84 -0.64 2.79
CA LEU A 171 -5.45 -1.81 3.58
C LEU A 171 -5.86 -3.14 2.92
N SER A 172 -6.99 -3.18 2.21
CA SER A 172 -7.42 -4.41 1.50
C SER A 172 -6.57 -4.76 0.28
N THR A 173 -5.70 -3.83 -0.16
CA THR A 173 -4.75 -4.05 -1.25
C THR A 173 -3.44 -4.70 -0.76
N LEU A 174 -3.21 -4.66 0.56
CA LEU A 174 -2.07 -5.31 1.19
C LEU A 174 -2.35 -6.80 1.39
N ASP A 175 -1.43 -7.64 0.90
CA ASP A 175 -1.46 -9.06 1.18
C ASP A 175 -0.93 -9.33 2.60
N ALA A 176 -1.55 -10.29 3.29
CA ALA A 176 -1.09 -10.72 4.62
C ALA A 176 0.39 -11.17 4.59
N ALA A 177 0.83 -11.78 3.50
CA ALA A 177 2.23 -12.21 3.31
C ALA A 177 3.20 -11.03 3.29
N ASP A 178 2.83 -9.91 2.66
CA ASP A 178 3.65 -8.69 2.62
C ASP A 178 3.85 -8.12 4.04
N VAL A 179 2.74 -8.05 4.82
CA VAL A 179 2.77 -7.55 6.20
C VAL A 179 3.57 -8.48 7.13
N ILE A 180 3.40 -9.80 7.01
CA ILE A 180 4.15 -10.78 7.80
C ILE A 180 5.64 -10.67 7.50
N THR A 181 6.04 -10.61 6.23
CA THR A 181 7.45 -10.49 5.85
C THR A 181 8.07 -9.19 6.38
N LEU A 182 7.35 -8.08 6.26
CA LEU A 182 7.80 -6.80 6.82
C LEU A 182 7.94 -6.87 8.33
N SER A 183 7.00 -7.55 9.02
CA SER A 183 7.03 -7.74 10.47
C SER A 183 8.24 -8.58 10.90
N VAL A 184 8.52 -9.68 10.21
CA VAL A 184 9.68 -10.53 10.48
C VAL A 184 10.99 -9.75 10.27
N LEU A 185 11.11 -9.02 9.16
CA LEU A 185 12.31 -8.20 8.90
C LEU A 185 12.47 -7.09 9.95
N THR A 186 11.37 -6.45 10.36
CA THR A 186 11.42 -5.43 11.41
C THR A 186 11.86 -6.03 12.75
N LEU A 187 11.37 -7.23 13.08
CA LEU A 187 11.81 -7.95 14.28
C LEU A 187 13.30 -8.27 14.22
N VAL A 188 13.79 -8.77 13.09
CA VAL A 188 15.22 -9.08 12.89
C VAL A 188 16.08 -7.83 13.05
N VAL A 189 15.69 -6.71 12.42
CA VAL A 189 16.39 -5.41 12.57
C VAL A 189 16.41 -4.96 14.03
N THR A 190 15.29 -5.13 14.76
CA THR A 190 15.21 -4.77 16.18
C THR A 190 16.11 -5.66 17.03
N LEU A 191 16.17 -6.97 16.77
CA LEU A 191 17.07 -7.90 17.48
C LEU A 191 18.54 -7.52 17.27
N PHE A 192 18.95 -7.17 16.05
CA PHE A 192 20.30 -6.64 15.82
C PHE A 192 20.52 -5.32 16.56
N GLY A 193 19.51 -4.45 16.62
CA GLY A 193 19.57 -3.20 17.40
C GLY A 193 19.77 -3.44 18.90
N LEU A 194 19.15 -4.49 19.47
CA LEU A 194 19.34 -4.90 20.87
C LEU A 194 20.71 -5.53 21.13
N LEU A 195 21.35 -6.09 20.10
CA LEU A 195 22.67 -6.71 20.21
C LEU A 195 23.78 -5.65 20.42
N ILE A 196 23.67 -4.49 19.77
CA ILE A 196 24.68 -3.44 19.81
C ILE A 196 24.99 -2.94 21.25
N PRO A 197 23.99 -2.58 22.10
CA PRO A 197 24.27 -2.22 23.49
C PRO A 197 24.91 -3.35 24.30
N ARG A 198 24.54 -4.60 24.06
CA ARG A 198 25.16 -5.75 24.71
C ARG A 198 26.64 -5.92 24.33
N LEU A 199 26.97 -5.72 23.06
CA LEU A 199 28.37 -5.75 22.60
C LEU A 199 29.17 -4.61 23.22
N ASN A 200 28.58 -3.42 23.36
CA ASN A 200 29.21 -2.30 24.05
C ASN A 200 29.50 -2.62 25.53
N ASP A 201 28.55 -3.25 26.23
CA ASP A 201 28.72 -3.66 27.62
C ASP A 201 29.87 -4.66 27.76
N ILE A 202 29.95 -5.70 26.93
CA ILE A 202 31.03 -6.66 26.88
C ILE A 202 32.38 -5.96 26.58
N PHE A 203 32.37 -5.04 25.60
CA PHE A 203 33.56 -4.27 25.26
C PHE A 203 34.11 -3.49 26.43
N LEU A 204 33.28 -2.70 27.12
CA LEU A 204 33.70 -1.85 28.24
C LEU A 204 34.11 -2.68 29.47
N ASN A 205 33.33 -3.71 29.82
CA ASN A 205 33.53 -4.46 31.06
C ASN A 205 34.56 -5.57 30.96
N GLN A 206 34.77 -6.15 29.79
CA GLN A 206 35.69 -7.28 29.61
C GLN A 206 36.96 -6.88 28.85
N VAL A 207 36.82 -6.27 27.65
CA VAL A 207 37.98 -5.99 26.79
C VAL A 207 38.85 -4.91 27.38
N VAL A 208 38.26 -3.79 27.79
CA VAL A 208 39.00 -2.66 28.35
C VAL A 208 39.65 -3.05 29.68
N ARG A 209 38.95 -3.84 30.51
CA ARG A 209 39.44 -4.28 31.82
C ARG A 209 40.55 -5.30 31.74
N LEU A 210 40.50 -6.21 30.77
CA LEU A 210 41.50 -7.28 30.61
C LEU A 210 42.72 -6.85 29.76
N GLY A 211 42.62 -5.76 28.99
CA GLY A 211 43.71 -5.25 28.15
C GLY A 211 44.16 -6.21 27.02
N SER A 212 43.33 -7.18 26.65
CA SER A 212 43.66 -8.21 25.69
C SER A 212 43.42 -7.76 24.27
N VAL A 213 44.47 -7.64 23.46
CA VAL A 213 44.38 -7.28 22.01
C VAL A 213 43.61 -8.31 21.19
N SER A 214 43.71 -9.59 21.54
CA SER A 214 43.00 -10.67 20.85
C SER A 214 41.46 -10.54 21.05
N LEU A 215 41.03 -10.28 22.26
CA LEU A 215 39.61 -10.02 22.56
C LEU A 215 39.12 -8.74 21.90
N LEU A 216 39.94 -7.69 21.84
CA LEU A 216 39.61 -6.46 21.11
C LEU A 216 39.33 -6.72 19.66
N LEU A 217 40.22 -7.44 18.97
CA LEU A 217 40.04 -7.77 17.53
C LEU A 217 38.78 -8.61 17.32
N THR A 218 38.57 -9.63 18.17
CA THR A 218 37.39 -10.51 18.04
C THR A 218 36.07 -9.73 18.16
N ILE A 219 35.95 -8.88 19.19
CA ILE A 219 34.74 -8.09 19.40
C ILE A 219 34.56 -7.03 18.31
N THR A 220 35.65 -6.43 17.83
CA THR A 220 35.58 -5.45 16.74
C THR A 220 35.06 -6.08 15.46
N VAL A 221 35.57 -7.26 15.08
CA VAL A 221 35.08 -7.99 13.90
C VAL A 221 33.60 -8.34 14.06
N PHE A 222 33.21 -8.84 15.24
CA PHE A 222 31.82 -9.19 15.50
C PHE A 222 30.89 -7.96 15.46
N PHE A 223 31.35 -6.80 15.97
CA PHE A 223 30.62 -5.53 15.92
C PHE A 223 30.42 -5.05 14.48
N ILE A 224 31.46 -5.13 13.65
CA ILE A 224 31.37 -4.79 12.22
C ILE A 224 30.38 -5.72 11.52
N CYS A 225 30.48 -7.04 11.74
CA CYS A 225 29.55 -8.00 11.14
C CYS A 225 28.12 -7.74 11.57
N ALA A 226 27.86 -7.47 12.85
CA ALA A 226 26.51 -7.17 13.36
C ALA A 226 25.94 -5.89 12.73
N THR A 227 26.75 -4.82 12.64
CA THR A 227 26.33 -3.54 12.03
C THR A 227 26.05 -3.67 10.54
N VAL A 228 26.91 -4.37 9.80
CA VAL A 228 26.71 -4.64 8.37
C VAL A 228 25.46 -5.48 8.15
N SER A 229 25.25 -6.54 8.95
CA SER A 229 24.04 -7.36 8.87
C SER A 229 22.77 -6.55 9.15
N GLN A 230 22.79 -5.73 10.20
CA GLN A 230 21.67 -4.84 10.53
C GLN A 230 21.34 -3.91 9.35
N LYS A 231 22.38 -3.31 8.73
CA LYS A 231 22.21 -2.44 7.56
C LYS A 231 21.60 -3.18 6.38
N LEU A 232 22.08 -4.38 6.05
CA LEU A 232 21.55 -5.20 4.96
C LEU A 232 20.05 -5.54 5.18
N PHE A 233 19.68 -5.95 6.40
CA PHE A 233 18.26 -6.22 6.71
C PHE A 233 17.40 -4.96 6.67
N THR A 234 17.95 -3.81 7.06
CA THR A 234 17.26 -2.51 6.96
C THR A 234 17.02 -2.13 5.50
N ASP A 235 17.99 -2.31 4.62
CA ASP A 235 17.86 -2.01 3.19
C ASP A 235 16.91 -2.99 2.49
N LEU A 236 16.95 -4.28 2.85
CA LEU A 236 15.98 -5.27 2.40
C LEU A 236 14.54 -4.91 2.83
N ARG A 237 14.36 -4.50 4.09
CA ARG A 237 13.07 -3.99 4.59
C ARG A 237 12.60 -2.78 3.79
N GLY A 238 13.49 -1.82 3.50
CA GLY A 238 13.20 -0.65 2.67
C GLY A 238 12.74 -1.02 1.26
N THR A 239 13.37 -2.01 0.65
CA THR A 239 12.99 -2.52 -0.67
C THR A 239 11.58 -3.13 -0.68
N ILE A 240 11.24 -3.92 0.33
CA ILE A 240 9.89 -4.51 0.46
C ILE A 240 8.85 -3.42 0.69
N LEU A 241 9.16 -2.45 1.56
CA LEU A 241 8.29 -1.31 1.81
C LEU A 241 8.01 -0.50 0.54
N ALA A 242 9.03 -0.22 -0.26
CA ALA A 242 8.90 0.48 -1.54
C ALA A 242 8.01 -0.29 -2.52
N LYS A 243 8.15 -1.64 -2.60
CA LYS A 243 7.27 -2.48 -3.43
C LYS A 243 5.81 -2.44 -2.97
N MET A 244 5.57 -2.53 -1.66
CA MET A 244 4.22 -2.42 -1.08
C MET A 244 3.60 -1.06 -1.43
N THR A 245 4.35 0.02 -1.25
CA THR A 245 3.90 1.38 -1.59
C THR A 245 3.54 1.50 -3.06
N SER A 246 4.42 1.06 -3.97
CA SER A 246 4.17 1.12 -5.42
C SER A 246 2.93 0.32 -5.84
N LYS A 247 2.74 -0.88 -5.28
CA LYS A 247 1.55 -1.72 -5.53
C LYS A 247 0.26 -1.01 -5.11
N MET A 248 0.28 -0.36 -3.96
CA MET A 248 -0.87 0.39 -3.43
C MET A 248 -1.13 1.65 -4.25
N THR A 249 -0.10 2.42 -4.57
CA THR A 249 -0.20 3.65 -5.36
C THR A 249 -0.85 3.37 -6.71
N VAL A 250 -0.33 2.39 -7.47
CA VAL A 250 -0.90 2.01 -8.77
C VAL A 250 -2.38 1.61 -8.65
N SER A 251 -2.73 0.84 -7.63
CA SER A 251 -4.12 0.42 -7.41
C SER A 251 -5.04 1.59 -7.06
N CYS A 252 -4.57 2.51 -6.20
CA CYS A 252 -5.35 3.68 -5.76
C CYS A 252 -5.51 4.72 -6.86
N GLU A 253 -4.45 5.01 -7.62
CA GLU A 253 -4.50 5.95 -8.74
C GLU A 253 -5.42 5.43 -9.85
N ALA A 254 -5.29 4.14 -10.21
CA ALA A 254 -6.19 3.52 -11.18
C ALA A 254 -7.65 3.59 -10.73
N ALA A 255 -7.93 3.29 -9.46
CA ALA A 255 -9.28 3.39 -8.89
C ALA A 255 -9.80 4.83 -8.86
N ALA A 256 -8.93 5.82 -8.56
CA ALA A 256 -9.28 7.24 -8.58
C ALA A 256 -9.61 7.71 -10.01
N MET A 257 -8.79 7.34 -11.00
CA MET A 257 -9.04 7.67 -12.40
C MET A 257 -10.34 7.04 -12.91
N MET A 258 -10.57 5.75 -12.61
CA MET A 258 -11.83 5.07 -12.96
C MET A 258 -13.04 5.81 -12.35
N ARG A 259 -12.91 6.26 -11.09
CA ARG A 259 -13.96 7.02 -10.42
C ARG A 259 -14.21 8.36 -11.10
N ILE A 260 -13.17 9.11 -11.47
CA ILE A 260 -13.30 10.37 -12.17
C ILE A 260 -14.04 10.17 -13.50
N PHE A 261 -13.65 9.19 -14.31
CA PHE A 261 -14.32 8.90 -15.58
C PHE A 261 -15.78 8.43 -15.44
N SER A 262 -16.17 7.93 -14.28
CA SER A 262 -17.56 7.53 -13.99
C SER A 262 -18.45 8.68 -13.49
N LEU A 263 -17.89 9.88 -13.24
CA LEU A 263 -18.65 11.02 -12.70
C LEU A 263 -19.43 11.72 -13.81
N PRO A 264 -20.62 12.27 -13.50
CA PRO A 264 -21.44 12.98 -14.48
C PRO A 264 -20.78 14.29 -14.93
N ALA A 265 -21.07 14.72 -16.17
CA ALA A 265 -20.50 15.94 -16.75
C ALA A 265 -20.75 17.22 -15.91
N SER A 266 -21.84 17.25 -15.12
CA SER A 266 -22.16 18.36 -14.22
C SER A 266 -21.13 18.55 -13.09
N PHE A 267 -20.47 17.47 -12.68
CA PHE A 267 -19.42 17.52 -11.66
C PHE A 267 -18.22 18.36 -12.13
N PHE A 268 -17.82 18.22 -13.38
CA PHE A 268 -16.65 18.91 -13.94
C PHE A 268 -16.84 20.42 -14.10
N LYS A 269 -18.07 20.94 -13.99
CA LYS A 269 -18.32 22.39 -14.00
C LYS A 269 -17.79 23.08 -12.74
N ASN A 270 -17.69 22.35 -11.63
CA ASN A 270 -17.30 22.92 -10.32
C ASN A 270 -15.82 22.79 -10.01
N TYR A 271 -15.06 22.02 -10.79
CA TYR A 271 -13.65 21.78 -10.54
C TYR A 271 -12.82 22.05 -11.79
N SER A 272 -11.65 22.68 -11.61
CA SER A 272 -10.70 22.81 -12.70
C SER A 272 -10.00 21.47 -12.98
N SER A 273 -9.54 21.27 -14.21
CA SER A 273 -8.76 20.08 -14.57
C SER A 273 -7.47 19.95 -13.77
N GLY A 274 -6.84 21.07 -13.40
CA GLY A 274 -5.66 21.09 -12.56
C GLY A 274 -5.94 20.65 -11.12
N ASP A 275 -7.07 21.07 -10.54
CA ASP A 275 -7.50 20.61 -9.20
C ASP A 275 -7.77 19.10 -9.18
N LEU A 276 -8.42 18.58 -10.21
CA LEU A 276 -8.68 17.13 -10.31
C LEU A 276 -7.39 16.33 -10.49
N ALA A 277 -6.47 16.80 -11.32
CA ALA A 277 -5.17 16.15 -11.50
C ALA A 277 -4.38 16.10 -10.19
N LYS A 278 -4.35 17.21 -9.44
CA LYS A 278 -3.67 17.27 -8.14
C LYS A 278 -4.30 16.36 -7.09
N ARG A 279 -5.62 16.22 -7.09
CA ARG A 279 -6.33 15.26 -6.20
C ARG A 279 -5.96 13.81 -6.49
N VAL A 280 -5.70 13.45 -7.74
CA VAL A 280 -5.20 12.10 -8.09
C VAL A 280 -3.76 11.93 -7.60
N GLU A 281 -2.89 12.93 -7.79
CA GLU A 281 -1.51 12.92 -7.29
C GLU A 281 -1.44 12.75 -5.76
N TYR A 282 -2.37 13.34 -5.02
CA TYR A 282 -2.48 13.13 -3.57
C TYR A 282 -2.78 11.68 -3.17
N MET A 283 -3.29 10.82 -4.06
CA MET A 283 -3.45 9.38 -3.77
C MET A 283 -2.09 8.72 -3.56
N GLU A 284 -1.07 9.06 -4.34
CA GLU A 284 0.30 8.59 -4.13
C GLU A 284 0.81 9.02 -2.75
N THR A 285 0.67 10.31 -2.42
CA THR A 285 1.08 10.85 -1.12
C THR A 285 0.37 10.13 0.04
N LEU A 286 -0.94 9.89 -0.08
CA LEU A 286 -1.71 9.13 0.93
C LEU A 286 -1.19 7.71 1.08
N CYS A 287 -0.94 6.99 -0.01
CA CYS A 287 -0.39 5.63 0.03
C CYS A 287 0.98 5.62 0.71
N ASN A 288 1.86 6.55 0.35
CA ASN A 288 3.18 6.71 0.96
C ASN A 288 3.09 6.96 2.47
N VAL A 289 2.24 7.90 2.90
CA VAL A 289 2.03 8.20 4.33
C VAL A 289 1.48 6.99 5.07
N LEU A 290 0.48 6.29 4.51
CA LEU A 290 -0.12 5.13 5.16
C LEU A 290 0.87 3.98 5.32
N VAL A 291 1.61 3.62 4.27
CA VAL A 291 2.59 2.54 4.36
C VAL A 291 3.75 2.89 5.27
N ASN A 292 4.36 4.07 5.08
CA ASN A 292 5.52 4.45 5.86
C ASN A 292 5.15 4.77 7.32
N SER A 293 4.09 5.52 7.57
CA SER A 293 3.75 5.95 8.92
C SER A 293 3.00 4.89 9.72
N LEU A 294 1.98 4.24 9.14
CA LEU A 294 1.18 3.27 9.89
C LEU A 294 1.81 1.89 9.91
N VAL A 295 2.26 1.39 8.76
CA VAL A 295 2.80 0.03 8.70
C VAL A 295 4.23 0.01 9.19
N SER A 296 5.13 0.82 8.61
CA SER A 296 6.55 0.76 8.96
C SER A 296 6.84 1.34 10.35
N VAL A 297 6.40 2.57 10.63
CA VAL A 297 6.63 3.20 11.94
C VAL A 297 5.83 2.49 13.03
N GLY A 298 4.57 2.09 12.75
CA GLY A 298 3.75 1.34 13.68
C GLY A 298 4.39 0.03 14.11
N LEU A 299 4.87 -0.79 13.16
CA LEU A 299 5.61 -2.02 13.47
C LEU A 299 6.89 -1.75 14.25
N THR A 300 7.68 -0.76 13.84
CA THR A 300 8.90 -0.39 14.55
C THR A 300 8.60 0.02 15.99
N SER A 301 7.54 0.79 16.22
CA SER A 301 7.13 1.24 17.56
C SER A 301 6.75 0.07 18.47
N VAL A 302 6.00 -0.91 17.93
CA VAL A 302 5.64 -2.13 18.68
C VAL A 302 6.88 -2.92 19.09
N PHE A 303 7.81 -3.16 18.16
CA PHE A 303 9.03 -3.90 18.48
C PHE A 303 10.00 -3.09 19.37
N SER A 304 9.94 -1.76 19.32
CA SER A 304 10.77 -0.89 20.18
C SER A 304 10.45 -1.03 21.67
N ILE A 305 9.29 -1.60 22.03
CA ILE A 305 8.97 -1.96 23.43
C ILE A 305 10.03 -2.93 23.99
N ALA A 306 10.65 -3.75 23.14
CA ALA A 306 11.75 -4.64 23.54
C ALA A 306 12.97 -3.88 24.11
N TYR A 307 13.21 -2.63 23.70
CA TYR A 307 14.28 -1.80 24.31
C TYR A 307 13.99 -1.44 25.77
N LEU A 308 12.71 -1.26 26.14
CA LEU A 308 12.34 -1.03 27.55
C LEU A 308 12.67 -2.25 28.42
N SER A 309 12.49 -3.46 27.90
CA SER A 309 12.88 -4.67 28.62
C SER A 309 14.40 -4.75 28.82
N GLN A 310 15.18 -4.28 27.85
CA GLN A 310 16.63 -4.23 27.96
C GLN A 310 17.07 -3.19 29.00
N ILE A 311 16.47 -1.99 29.04
CA ILE A 311 16.70 -0.98 30.06
C ILE A 311 16.41 -1.55 31.46
N SER A 312 15.29 -2.27 31.61
CA SER A 312 14.91 -2.93 32.86
C SER A 312 15.94 -3.97 33.31
N ALA A 313 16.56 -4.69 32.37
CA ALA A 313 17.57 -5.71 32.69
C ALA A 313 18.90 -5.11 33.15
N TYR A 314 19.29 -3.92 32.67
CA TYR A 314 20.53 -3.24 33.09
C TYR A 314 20.34 -2.36 34.32
N THR A 315 19.30 -1.54 34.35
CA THR A 315 19.06 -0.57 35.41
C THR A 315 17.58 -0.33 35.61
N PRO A 316 16.89 -1.09 36.48
CA PRO A 316 15.43 -0.96 36.68
C PRO A 316 14.98 0.44 37.08
N THR A 317 15.85 1.19 37.81
CA THR A 317 15.58 2.57 38.26
C THR A 317 15.40 3.57 37.14
N LEU A 318 15.95 3.29 35.91
CA LEU A 318 15.83 4.16 34.75
C LEU A 318 14.55 3.92 33.93
N VAL A 319 13.81 2.84 34.17
CA VAL A 319 12.60 2.50 33.37
C VAL A 319 11.52 3.57 33.53
N LEU A 320 11.24 3.99 34.76
CA LEU A 320 10.24 5.01 35.06
C LEU A 320 10.57 6.37 34.42
N PRO A 321 11.78 6.92 34.60
CA PRO A 321 12.18 8.15 33.92
C PRO A 321 12.13 8.04 32.38
N ALA A 322 12.55 6.91 31.80
CA ALA A 322 12.49 6.68 30.36
C ALA A 322 11.04 6.69 29.85
N ALA A 323 10.14 6.03 30.56
CA ALA A 323 8.72 6.02 30.23
C ALA A 323 8.09 7.42 30.33
N LEU A 324 8.47 8.22 31.32
CA LEU A 324 7.99 9.60 31.49
C LEU A 324 8.46 10.51 30.35
N VAL A 325 9.74 10.43 29.98
CA VAL A 325 10.29 11.19 28.84
C VAL A 325 9.58 10.82 27.55
N LEU A 326 9.38 9.53 27.30
CA LEU A 326 8.64 9.04 26.13
C LEU A 326 7.19 9.54 26.11
N ALA A 327 6.49 9.45 27.24
CA ALA A 327 5.13 9.95 27.40
C ALA A 327 5.04 11.46 27.16
N ALA A 328 6.01 12.25 27.65
CA ALA A 328 6.07 13.69 27.42
C ALA A 328 6.27 14.02 25.92
N ILE A 329 7.16 13.31 25.22
CA ILE A 329 7.38 13.50 23.79
C ILE A 329 6.12 13.16 23.01
N ILE A 330 5.45 12.05 23.32
CA ILE A 330 4.19 11.65 22.68
C ILE A 330 3.11 12.72 22.94
N ALA A 331 2.96 13.19 24.16
CA ALA A 331 1.97 14.21 24.49
C ALA A 331 2.20 15.51 23.69
N VAL A 332 3.43 16.01 23.64
CA VAL A 332 3.80 17.20 22.86
C VAL A 332 3.54 16.97 21.37
N SER A 333 3.88 15.79 20.82
CA SER A 333 3.65 15.45 19.41
C SER A 333 2.17 15.42 19.07
N VAL A 334 1.32 14.83 19.92
CA VAL A 334 -0.13 14.78 19.74
C VAL A 334 -0.74 16.18 19.80
N ILE A 335 -0.36 16.98 20.80
CA ILE A 335 -0.86 18.36 20.92
C ILE A 335 -0.45 19.18 19.69
N SER A 336 0.81 19.07 19.28
CA SER A 336 1.31 19.74 18.08
C SER A 336 0.56 19.33 16.82
N MET A 337 0.31 18.04 16.63
CA MET A 337 -0.46 17.52 15.50
C MET A 337 -1.86 18.15 15.46
N LEU A 338 -2.58 18.19 16.57
CA LEU A 338 -3.90 18.78 16.64
C LEU A 338 -3.91 20.27 16.29
N LEU A 339 -2.89 21.02 16.71
CA LEU A 339 -2.72 22.43 16.37
C LEU A 339 -2.35 22.67 14.91
N GLN A 340 -1.64 21.72 14.29
CA GLN A 340 -1.19 21.81 12.90
C GLN A 340 -2.26 21.48 11.87
N ILE A 341 -3.28 20.68 12.22
CA ILE A 341 -4.33 20.25 11.29
C ILE A 341 -4.96 21.45 10.58
N LYS A 342 -5.39 22.47 11.36
CA LYS A 342 -6.03 23.66 10.79
C LYS A 342 -5.11 24.50 9.88
N ALA A 343 -3.85 24.65 10.30
CA ALA A 343 -2.86 25.38 9.49
C ALA A 343 -2.52 24.64 8.19
N THR A 344 -2.54 23.32 8.20
CA THR A 344 -2.33 22.48 7.03
C THR A 344 -3.49 22.60 6.05
N ASP A 345 -4.74 22.62 6.53
CA ASP A 345 -5.92 22.79 5.68
C ASP A 345 -5.88 24.13 4.92
N GLU A 346 -5.55 25.22 5.60
CA GLU A 346 -5.42 26.55 4.99
C GLU A 346 -4.28 26.60 3.92
N ARG A 347 -3.16 25.92 4.20
CA ARG A 347 -2.05 25.78 3.25
C ARG A 347 -2.46 25.01 2.01
N LEU A 348 -3.09 23.85 2.17
CA LEU A 348 -3.52 23.00 1.05
C LEU A 348 -4.56 23.72 0.17
N GLU A 349 -5.43 24.53 0.76
CA GLU A 349 -6.38 25.34 0.00
C GLU A 349 -5.69 26.44 -0.82
N ALA A 350 -4.67 27.09 -0.25
CA ALA A 350 -3.87 28.09 -0.96
C ALA A 350 -3.06 27.48 -2.12
N GLU A 351 -2.44 26.32 -1.90
CA GLU A 351 -1.71 25.51 -2.89
C GLU A 351 -2.64 25.08 -4.04
N ALA A 352 -3.84 24.59 -3.72
CA ALA A 352 -4.81 24.19 -4.75
C ALA A 352 -5.25 25.37 -5.63
N ARG A 353 -5.42 26.58 -5.06
CA ARG A 353 -5.76 27.79 -5.81
C ARG A 353 -4.60 28.27 -6.70
N GLU A 354 -3.37 28.22 -6.21
CA GLU A 354 -2.17 28.54 -7.00
C GLU A 354 -2.06 27.60 -8.19
N ASN A 355 -2.06 26.29 -7.96
CA ASN A 355 -2.00 25.26 -8.99
C ASN A 355 -3.12 25.41 -10.03
N GLY A 356 -4.36 25.72 -9.60
CA GLY A 356 -5.48 25.98 -10.50
C GLY A 356 -5.26 27.22 -11.38
N THR A 357 -4.66 28.27 -10.82
CA THR A 357 -4.32 29.49 -11.55
C THR A 357 -3.21 29.22 -12.56
N ALA A 358 -2.12 28.60 -12.15
CA ALA A 358 -1.00 28.22 -13.01
C ALA A 358 -1.47 27.36 -14.19
N TYR A 359 -2.25 26.32 -13.93
CA TYR A 359 -2.77 25.44 -14.98
C TYR A 359 -3.69 26.19 -15.96
N SER A 360 -4.57 27.07 -15.46
CA SER A 360 -5.48 27.85 -16.33
C SER A 360 -4.71 28.81 -17.26
N LEU A 361 -3.64 29.43 -16.76
CA LEU A 361 -2.78 30.29 -17.53
C LEU A 361 -1.96 29.54 -18.58
N MET A 362 -1.41 28.35 -18.21
CA MET A 362 -0.67 27.50 -19.14
C MET A 362 -1.58 26.96 -20.24
N SER A 363 -2.77 26.50 -19.90
CA SER A 363 -3.76 26.01 -20.88
C SER A 363 -4.27 27.11 -21.80
N GLY A 364 -4.30 28.38 -21.33
CA GLY A 364 -4.71 29.55 -22.07
C GLY A 364 -3.55 30.35 -22.69
N ILE A 365 -2.31 29.83 -22.68
CA ILE A 365 -1.11 30.60 -23.03
C ILE A 365 -1.17 31.25 -24.41
N GLN A 366 -1.78 30.59 -25.40
CA GLN A 366 -1.95 31.15 -26.73
C GLN A 366 -2.82 32.41 -26.71
N LYS A 367 -3.92 32.41 -25.95
CA LYS A 367 -4.80 33.58 -25.77
C LYS A 367 -4.08 34.71 -25.04
N VAL A 368 -3.30 34.40 -24.02
CA VAL A 368 -2.49 35.36 -23.27
C VAL A 368 -1.47 36.05 -24.21
N ARG A 369 -0.80 35.25 -25.05
CA ARG A 369 0.18 35.75 -26.04
C ARG A 369 -0.47 36.63 -27.12
N LEU A 370 -1.58 36.17 -27.69
CA LEU A 370 -2.31 36.93 -28.70
C LEU A 370 -2.85 38.27 -28.18
N ALA A 371 -3.21 38.30 -26.90
CA ALA A 371 -3.72 39.54 -26.26
C ALA A 371 -2.61 40.43 -25.70
N GLY A 372 -1.31 40.07 -25.78
CA GLY A 372 -0.20 40.82 -25.18
C GLY A 372 -0.35 40.98 -23.65
N ALA A 373 -1.01 40.01 -22.98
CA ALA A 373 -1.42 40.14 -21.58
C ALA A 373 -0.49 39.38 -20.60
N GLU A 374 0.78 39.11 -20.99
CA GLU A 374 1.72 38.31 -20.19
C GLU A 374 1.99 38.92 -18.82
N LYS A 375 2.19 40.24 -18.74
CA LYS A 375 2.41 40.93 -17.47
C LYS A 375 1.22 40.79 -16.51
N ARG A 376 0.01 40.86 -17.04
CA ARG A 376 -1.22 40.74 -16.26
C ARG A 376 -1.43 39.27 -15.80
N ALA A 377 -1.13 38.33 -16.67
CA ALA A 377 -1.17 36.91 -16.34
C ALA A 377 -0.17 36.55 -15.24
N PHE A 378 1.09 37.05 -15.38
CA PHE A 378 2.12 36.86 -14.36
C PHE A 378 1.72 37.49 -13.02
N SER A 379 1.20 38.72 -13.01
CA SER A 379 0.75 39.40 -11.79
C SER A 379 -0.32 38.58 -11.06
N LYS A 380 -1.27 38.01 -11.81
CA LYS A 380 -2.34 37.15 -11.24
C LYS A 380 -1.80 35.86 -10.63
N TRP A 381 -0.86 35.21 -11.30
CA TRP A 381 -0.19 34.05 -10.77
C TRP A 381 0.66 34.39 -9.55
N ALA A 382 1.47 35.45 -9.63
CA ALA A 382 2.34 35.88 -8.53
C ALA A 382 1.55 36.21 -7.25
N GLU A 383 0.35 36.78 -7.38
CA GLU A 383 -0.53 37.03 -6.22
C GLU A 383 -0.99 35.72 -5.57
N SER A 384 -1.34 34.70 -6.37
CA SER A 384 -1.74 33.38 -5.86
C SER A 384 -0.57 32.66 -5.23
N TYR A 385 0.61 32.72 -5.86
CA TYR A 385 1.86 32.16 -5.37
C TYR A 385 2.33 32.81 -4.05
N ALA A 386 2.25 34.16 -3.97
CA ALA A 386 2.61 34.85 -2.74
C ALA A 386 1.75 34.49 -1.54
N ARG A 387 0.47 34.15 -1.76
CA ARG A 387 -0.43 33.65 -0.69
C ARG A 387 -0.01 32.27 -0.23
N GLU A 388 0.31 31.37 -1.14
CA GLU A 388 0.79 30.01 -0.82
C GLU A 388 2.17 30.06 -0.16
N ALA A 389 3.14 30.77 -0.76
CA ALA A 389 4.50 30.93 -0.26
C ALA A 389 4.54 31.52 1.17
N ARG A 390 3.54 32.30 1.57
CA ARG A 390 3.44 32.84 2.93
C ARG A 390 3.35 31.73 3.98
N TYR A 391 2.63 30.65 3.70
CA TYR A 391 2.52 29.52 4.64
C TYR A 391 3.81 28.71 4.73
N GLU A 392 4.59 28.63 3.65
CA GLU A 392 5.88 27.96 3.63
C GLU A 392 6.97 28.81 4.31
N TYR A 393 7.03 30.12 3.98
CA TYR A 393 8.02 31.04 4.55
C TYR A 393 7.76 31.32 6.05
N ASN A 394 6.50 31.40 6.46
CA ASN A 394 6.12 31.65 7.83
C ASN A 394 5.12 30.61 8.36
N PRO A 395 5.58 29.34 8.54
CA PRO A 395 4.73 28.29 9.07
C PRO A 395 4.22 28.62 10.47
N SER A 396 3.13 27.99 10.89
CA SER A 396 2.51 28.21 12.19
C SER A 396 3.50 28.01 13.33
N PHE A 397 3.33 28.77 14.41
CA PHE A 397 4.19 28.69 15.58
C PHE A 397 4.33 27.27 16.12
N ALA A 398 3.26 26.48 16.08
CA ALA A 398 3.28 25.08 16.50
C ALA A 398 4.27 24.24 15.69
N ILE A 399 4.37 24.46 14.35
CA ILE A 399 5.33 23.74 13.52
C ILE A 399 6.77 24.09 13.89
N LYS A 400 7.03 25.38 14.16
CA LYS A 400 8.38 25.87 14.51
C LYS A 400 8.86 25.41 15.89
N ILE A 401 7.96 25.42 16.87
CA ILE A 401 8.33 25.20 18.28
C ILE A 401 8.40 23.70 18.66
N THR A 402 7.64 22.84 17.97
CA THR A 402 7.58 21.40 18.31
C THR A 402 8.94 20.72 18.29
N PRO A 403 9.78 20.86 17.24
CA PRO A 403 11.12 20.25 17.24
C PRO A 403 12.01 20.79 18.38
N VAL A 404 11.86 22.05 18.73
CA VAL A 404 12.64 22.66 19.83
C VAL A 404 12.24 22.06 21.16
N ILE A 405 10.94 21.93 21.43
CA ILE A 405 10.43 21.35 22.68
C ILE A 405 10.80 19.87 22.77
N THR A 406 10.63 19.09 21.70
CA THR A 406 10.97 17.66 21.71
C THR A 406 12.46 17.44 21.91
N ASN A 407 13.32 18.24 21.29
CA ASN A 407 14.77 18.19 21.52
C ASN A 407 15.14 18.61 22.94
N ALA A 408 14.49 19.64 23.49
CA ALA A 408 14.70 20.06 24.87
C ALA A 408 14.30 18.96 25.87
N ILE A 409 13.14 18.32 25.68
CA ILE A 409 12.70 17.19 26.52
C ILE A 409 13.70 16.03 26.43
N SER A 410 14.17 15.71 25.21
CA SER A 410 15.18 14.67 25.01
C SER A 410 16.48 14.98 25.73
N LEU A 411 16.98 16.22 25.65
CA LEU A 411 18.19 16.67 26.34
C LEU A 411 18.06 16.59 27.87
N VAL A 412 16.93 17.10 28.40
CA VAL A 412 16.62 17.02 29.83
C VAL A 412 16.53 15.55 30.27
N GLY A 413 15.90 14.69 29.42
CA GLY A 413 15.85 13.25 29.70
C GLY A 413 17.22 12.61 29.83
N VAL A 414 18.14 12.93 28.89
CA VAL A 414 19.53 12.44 28.95
C VAL A 414 20.24 12.91 30.24
N ILE A 415 20.09 14.19 30.62
CA ILE A 415 20.67 14.73 31.84
C ILE A 415 20.12 13.99 33.08
N VAL A 416 18.81 13.79 33.15
CA VAL A 416 18.17 13.04 34.26
C VAL A 416 18.70 11.61 34.33
N PHE A 417 18.88 10.92 33.19
CA PHE A 417 19.44 9.57 33.17
C PHE A 417 20.86 9.53 33.73
N TYR A 418 21.73 10.47 33.36
CA TYR A 418 23.09 10.56 33.94
C TYR A 418 23.07 10.86 35.43
N LEU A 419 22.22 11.78 35.90
CA LEU A 419 22.11 12.09 37.33
C LEU A 419 21.65 10.87 38.14
N ILE A 420 20.67 10.10 37.65
CA ILE A 420 20.21 8.88 38.32
C ILE A 420 21.32 7.82 38.32
N ALA A 421 21.98 7.60 37.17
CA ALA A 421 23.06 6.64 37.05
C ALA A 421 24.24 6.96 38.01
N ILE A 422 24.63 8.23 38.13
CA ILE A 422 25.67 8.67 39.07
C ILE A 422 25.22 8.44 40.53
N ARG A 423 23.98 8.79 40.86
CA ARG A 423 23.42 8.57 42.19
C ARG A 423 23.41 7.09 42.57
N ASP A 424 22.97 6.23 41.66
CA ASP A 424 22.94 4.79 41.90
C ASP A 424 24.34 4.20 42.03
N SER A 425 25.34 4.69 41.28
CA SER A 425 26.72 4.26 41.39
C SER A 425 27.34 4.67 42.73
N ILE A 426 27.02 5.86 43.25
CA ILE A 426 27.48 6.35 44.58
C ILE A 426 26.80 5.58 45.72
N SER A 427 25.54 5.17 45.56
CA SER A 427 24.81 4.41 46.56
C SER A 427 25.23 2.93 46.63
N ALA A 428 25.89 2.42 45.58
CA ALA A 428 26.38 1.05 45.49
C ALA A 428 27.85 0.88 45.91
N SER A 429 28.60 1.98 46.06
CA SER A 429 29.95 2.03 46.60
C SER A 429 29.92 2.29 48.12
#